data_e6243e1512cf8d5d53ac3078b01aaedb
#
_entry.id   e6243e1512cf8d5d53ac3078b01aaedb
#
_cell.length_a   1.000
_cell.length_b   1.000
_cell.length_c   1.000
_cell.angle_alpha   90.00
_cell.angle_beta   90.00
_cell.angle_gamma   90.00
#
_symmetry.space_group_name_H-M   'P 1'
#
loop_
_entity.id
_entity.type
_entity.pdbx_description
1 polymer ?
#
loop_
_entity_poly.entity_id
_entity_poly.type
_entity_poly.pdbx_seq_one_letter_code
_entity_poly.pdbx_strand_id
1 'polypeptide(L)'
;ISKVTPTDTTYAIDDLIAMGFKMNKTYDVEGLTEATGAYYGFWGLGSYDRSEFEVRFYSTHSDAVEFGTAFADERTGTNAILKERDLTWSEGAKDARACTGSCSVSKYGDYVIYGNLILLCQGRDSTTALAQCALLINTLSSISPKA
;
A
#
# COMPACT_ATOMS: atom_id res chain seq x y z
N ILE A 1 10.99 7.81 7.90
CA ILE A 1 10.71 8.32 6.54
C ILE A 1 9.51 9.26 6.56
N SER A 2 9.46 10.15 5.58
CA SER A 2 8.30 11.02 5.41
C SER A 2 7.13 10.25 4.83
N LYS A 3 5.92 10.70 5.16
CA LYS A 3 4.71 10.07 4.63
C LYS A 3 4.60 10.21 3.11
N VAL A 4 5.09 11.32 2.55
CA VAL A 4 5.06 11.58 1.11
C VAL A 4 6.47 11.93 0.67
N THR A 5 7.08 11.12 -0.18
CA THR A 5 8.46 11.29 -0.61
C THR A 5 8.56 11.16 -2.13
N PRO A 6 9.00 12.20 -2.84
CA PRO A 6 9.29 12.07 -4.26
C PRO A 6 10.57 11.27 -4.47
N THR A 7 10.66 10.59 -5.61
CA THR A 7 11.87 9.84 -5.98
C THR A 7 12.19 10.10 -7.45
N ASP A 8 13.45 9.87 -7.82
CA ASP A 8 13.87 9.94 -9.21
C ASP A 8 13.55 8.64 -9.97
N THR A 9 13.30 7.57 -9.23
CA THR A 9 13.00 6.26 -9.81
C THR A 9 11.49 6.09 -9.93
N THR A 10 11.05 5.51 -11.04
CA THR A 10 9.67 5.05 -11.22
C THR A 10 9.66 3.55 -10.97
N TYR A 11 8.88 3.13 -9.99
CA TYR A 11 8.81 1.74 -9.57
C TYR A 11 7.69 0.98 -10.26
N ALA A 12 7.87 -0.34 -10.33
CA ALA A 12 6.86 -1.28 -10.81
C ALA A 12 6.78 -2.45 -9.84
N ILE A 13 5.74 -3.28 -9.97
CA ILE A 13 5.58 -4.43 -9.06
C ILE A 13 6.79 -5.38 -9.13
N ASP A 14 7.45 -5.47 -10.27
CA ASP A 14 8.63 -6.33 -10.41
C ASP A 14 9.76 -5.90 -9.47
N ASP A 15 9.87 -4.62 -9.16
CA ASP A 15 10.87 -4.13 -8.21
C ASP A 15 10.60 -4.68 -6.81
N LEU A 16 9.33 -4.75 -6.41
CA LEU A 16 8.95 -5.29 -5.13
C LEU A 16 9.14 -6.82 -5.11
N ILE A 17 8.75 -7.49 -6.17
CA ILE A 17 8.92 -8.95 -6.28
C ILE A 17 10.41 -9.30 -6.17
N ALA A 18 11.28 -8.51 -6.79
CA ALA A 18 12.73 -8.74 -6.74
C ALA A 18 13.29 -8.65 -5.32
N MET A 19 12.66 -7.87 -4.45
CA MET A 19 13.11 -7.77 -3.05
C MET A 19 12.41 -8.76 -2.10
N GLY A 20 11.60 -9.65 -2.65
CA GLY A 20 10.97 -10.70 -1.86
C GLY A 20 9.49 -10.51 -1.56
N PHE A 21 8.86 -9.49 -2.12
CA PHE A 21 7.42 -9.29 -1.95
C PHE A 21 6.67 -10.48 -2.56
N LYS A 22 5.81 -11.11 -1.75
CA LYS A 22 5.00 -12.25 -2.18
C LYS A 22 3.65 -11.74 -2.63
N MET A 23 3.52 -11.50 -3.94
CA MET A 23 2.27 -11.03 -4.52
C MET A 23 1.22 -12.13 -4.43
N ASN A 24 0.10 -11.83 -3.79
CA ASN A 24 -1.00 -12.77 -3.60
C ASN A 24 -2.14 -12.51 -4.56
N LYS A 25 -2.50 -11.23 -4.74
CA LYS A 25 -3.61 -10.84 -5.61
C LYS A 25 -3.23 -9.63 -6.45
N THR A 26 -3.78 -9.60 -7.67
CA THR A 26 -3.75 -8.43 -8.55
C THR A 26 -5.18 -7.89 -8.58
N TYR A 27 -5.33 -6.61 -8.28
CA TYR A 27 -6.64 -5.97 -8.28
C TYR A 27 -6.93 -5.28 -9.61
N ASP A 28 -8.21 -5.23 -9.96
CA ASP A 28 -8.66 -4.44 -11.09
C ASP A 28 -8.66 -2.96 -10.67
N VAL A 29 -7.94 -2.14 -11.40
CA VAL A 29 -7.82 -0.71 -11.07
C VAL A 29 -8.88 0.16 -11.72
N GLU A 30 -9.86 -0.44 -12.39
CA GLU A 30 -10.99 0.32 -12.91
C GLU A 30 -11.70 1.03 -11.73
N GLY A 31 -11.86 2.34 -11.84
CA GLY A 31 -12.43 3.13 -10.75
C GLY A 31 -11.41 3.67 -9.77
N LEU A 32 -10.18 3.18 -9.80
CA LEU A 32 -9.09 3.76 -9.03
C LEU A 32 -8.36 4.74 -9.95
N THR A 33 -8.79 5.98 -9.93
CA THR A 33 -8.42 7.01 -10.89
C THR A 33 -6.90 7.12 -11.08
N GLU A 34 -6.45 7.02 -12.34
CA GLU A 34 -5.06 7.15 -12.78
C GLU A 34 -4.11 6.07 -12.27
N ALA A 35 -4.57 5.08 -11.52
CA ALA A 35 -3.72 3.97 -11.10
C ALA A 35 -3.40 3.07 -12.29
N THR A 36 -2.16 2.60 -12.35
CA THR A 36 -1.69 1.68 -13.40
C THR A 36 -1.69 0.24 -12.94
N GLY A 37 -1.70 0.01 -11.63
CA GLY A 37 -1.77 -1.34 -11.06
C GLY A 37 -1.98 -1.28 -9.57
N ALA A 38 -2.55 -2.33 -9.00
CA ALA A 38 -2.72 -2.47 -7.57
C ALA A 38 -2.61 -3.94 -7.19
N TYR A 39 -1.94 -4.21 -6.09
CA TYR A 39 -1.59 -5.57 -5.69
C TYR A 39 -1.69 -5.74 -4.19
N TYR A 40 -1.99 -6.97 -3.76
CA TYR A 40 -2.00 -7.36 -2.37
C TYR A 40 -0.99 -8.47 -2.16
N GLY A 41 -0.22 -8.40 -1.09
CA GLY A 41 0.76 -9.43 -0.81
C GLY A 41 1.41 -9.30 0.55
N PHE A 42 2.51 -10.04 0.72
CA PHE A 42 3.21 -10.19 1.99
C PHE A 42 4.69 -9.88 1.83
N TRP A 43 5.25 -9.26 2.86
CA TRP A 43 6.69 -9.00 2.88
C TRP A 43 7.17 -8.85 4.32
N GLY A 44 8.41 -9.26 4.58
CA GLY A 44 9.09 -9.07 5.85
C GLY A 44 10.57 -9.31 5.68
N LEU A 45 11.36 -8.88 6.66
CA LEU A 45 12.81 -9.07 6.63
C LEU A 45 13.18 -10.55 6.74
N GLY A 46 12.37 -11.33 7.46
CA GLY A 46 12.54 -12.77 7.57
C GLY A 46 11.24 -13.48 7.21
N SER A 47 11.33 -14.80 6.95
CA SER A 47 10.16 -15.55 6.50
C SER A 47 9.06 -15.64 7.57
N TYR A 48 9.38 -15.38 8.83
CA TYR A 48 8.39 -15.40 9.92
C TYR A 48 7.91 -14.01 10.32
N ASP A 49 8.45 -12.96 9.70
CA ASP A 49 8.15 -11.57 10.04
C ASP A 49 7.31 -10.87 8.97
N ARG A 50 6.62 -11.67 8.15
CA ARG A 50 5.84 -11.10 7.05
C ARG A 50 4.62 -10.36 7.54
N SER A 51 4.42 -9.17 6.98
CA SER A 51 3.21 -8.37 7.16
C SER A 51 2.49 -8.26 5.84
N GLU A 52 1.24 -7.84 5.90
CA GLU A 52 0.42 -7.67 4.71
C GLU A 52 0.50 -6.23 4.23
N PHE A 53 0.51 -6.09 2.92
CA PHE A 53 0.60 -4.78 2.26
C PHE A 53 -0.30 -4.75 1.05
N GLU A 54 -0.83 -3.57 0.77
CA GLU A 54 -1.44 -3.29 -0.51
C GLU A 54 -0.59 -2.20 -1.16
N VAL A 55 -0.24 -2.36 -2.45
CA VAL A 55 0.56 -1.37 -3.16
C VAL A 55 -0.17 -0.95 -4.42
N ARG A 56 -0.21 0.37 -4.63
CA ARG A 56 -0.89 0.98 -5.78
C ARG A 56 0.12 1.81 -6.55
N PHE A 57 0.19 1.57 -7.85
CA PHE A 57 1.16 2.23 -8.73
C PHE A 57 0.48 3.26 -9.60
N TYR A 58 1.21 4.34 -9.88
CA TYR A 58 0.79 5.43 -10.74
C TYR A 58 1.90 5.71 -11.73
N SER A 59 1.61 6.47 -12.80
CA SER A 59 2.63 6.81 -13.79
C SER A 59 3.68 7.74 -13.24
N THR A 60 3.28 8.64 -12.32
CA THR A 60 4.17 9.64 -11.73
C THR A 60 3.89 9.80 -10.24
N HIS A 61 4.84 10.41 -9.54
CA HIS A 61 4.64 10.80 -8.15
C HIS A 61 3.48 11.79 -8.01
N SER A 62 3.41 12.74 -8.92
CA SER A 62 2.33 13.74 -8.92
C SER A 62 0.96 13.09 -9.03
N ASP A 63 0.82 12.09 -9.90
CA ASP A 63 -0.45 11.36 -10.04
C ASP A 63 -0.79 10.57 -8.77
N ALA A 64 0.21 9.95 -8.14
CA ALA A 64 0.00 9.23 -6.90
C ALA A 64 -0.56 10.18 -5.82
N VAL A 65 0.02 11.35 -5.68
CA VAL A 65 -0.41 12.33 -4.68
C VAL A 65 -1.80 12.88 -5.03
N GLU A 66 -1.97 13.33 -6.27
CA GLU A 66 -3.19 14.02 -6.67
C GLU A 66 -4.40 13.09 -6.71
N PHE A 67 -4.24 11.92 -7.30
CA PHE A 67 -5.37 11.02 -7.54
C PHE A 67 -5.47 9.90 -6.50
N GLY A 68 -4.38 9.55 -5.83
CA GLY A 68 -4.34 8.39 -4.96
C GLY A 68 -4.62 8.66 -3.49
N THR A 69 -4.37 9.89 -3.02
CA THR A 69 -4.44 10.19 -1.59
C THR A 69 -5.82 9.90 -1.00
N ALA A 70 -6.89 10.39 -1.62
CA ALA A 70 -8.23 10.21 -1.11
C ALA A 70 -8.63 8.73 -1.03
N PHE A 71 -8.26 7.95 -2.04
CA PHE A 71 -8.55 6.52 -2.05
C PHE A 71 -7.78 5.77 -0.96
N ALA A 72 -6.53 6.17 -0.69
CA ALA A 72 -5.74 5.59 0.38
C ALA A 72 -6.33 5.95 1.75
N ASP A 73 -6.80 7.18 1.90
CA ASP A 73 -7.45 7.62 3.14
C ASP A 73 -8.70 6.81 3.43
N GLU A 74 -9.44 6.36 2.42
CA GLU A 74 -10.65 5.56 2.62
C GLU A 74 -10.36 4.20 3.24
N ARG A 75 -9.13 3.70 3.11
CA ARG A 75 -8.80 2.32 3.48
C ARG A 75 -7.90 2.21 4.70
N THR A 76 -7.46 3.31 5.26
CA THR A 76 -6.45 3.27 6.32
C THR A 76 -6.89 4.01 7.57
N GLY A 77 -6.34 3.58 8.71
CA GLY A 77 -6.51 4.26 9.97
C GLY A 77 -7.86 4.10 10.61
N THR A 78 -8.10 4.91 11.62
CA THR A 78 -9.34 4.85 12.42
C THR A 78 -10.57 5.34 11.66
N ASN A 79 -10.35 6.13 10.62
CA ASN A 79 -11.44 6.68 9.80
C ASN A 79 -11.68 5.87 8.52
N ALA A 80 -11.08 4.68 8.42
CA ALA A 80 -11.24 3.85 7.24
C ALA A 80 -12.71 3.47 7.04
N ILE A 81 -13.12 3.44 5.78
CA ILE A 81 -14.44 2.97 5.39
C ILE A 81 -14.39 1.45 5.36
N LEU A 82 -15.19 0.79 6.18
CA LEU A 82 -15.17 -0.67 6.31
C LEU A 82 -16.24 -1.37 5.49
N LYS A 83 -17.32 -0.66 5.14
CA LYS A 83 -18.40 -1.25 4.35
C LYS A 83 -18.08 -1.07 2.86
N GLU A 84 -18.08 -2.19 2.16
CA GLU A 84 -17.77 -2.20 0.73
C GLU A 84 -18.61 -1.21 -0.07
N ARG A 85 -19.90 -1.13 0.23
CA ARG A 85 -20.84 -0.26 -0.50
C ARG A 85 -20.53 1.23 -0.36
N ASP A 86 -19.79 1.61 0.67
CA ASP A 86 -19.46 3.02 0.95
C ASP A 86 -18.13 3.43 0.35
N LEU A 87 -17.37 2.49 -0.21
CA LEU A 87 -16.07 2.76 -0.81
C LEU A 87 -16.22 3.29 -2.23
N THR A 88 -15.38 4.25 -2.58
CA THR A 88 -15.31 4.74 -3.95
C THR A 88 -14.70 3.68 -4.88
N TRP A 89 -13.72 2.94 -4.38
CA TRP A 89 -13.10 1.80 -5.07
C TRP A 89 -13.09 0.62 -4.11
N SER A 90 -13.90 -0.40 -4.42
CA SER A 90 -14.18 -1.47 -3.48
C SER A 90 -13.37 -2.74 -3.68
N GLU A 91 -12.52 -2.78 -4.70
CA GLU A 91 -11.63 -3.90 -4.94
C GLU A 91 -10.75 -4.11 -3.70
N GLY A 92 -10.55 -5.33 -3.27
CA GLY A 92 -9.75 -5.59 -2.09
C GLY A 92 -10.43 -5.30 -0.76
N ALA A 93 -11.72 -4.99 -0.75
CA ALA A 93 -12.43 -4.66 0.50
C ALA A 93 -12.27 -5.73 1.57
N LYS A 94 -12.33 -7.00 1.18
CA LYS A 94 -12.20 -8.12 2.12
C LYS A 94 -10.80 -8.22 2.69
N ASP A 95 -9.79 -7.81 1.94
CA ASP A 95 -8.40 -7.91 2.36
C ASP A 95 -7.99 -6.80 3.31
N ALA A 96 -8.81 -5.75 3.43
CA ALA A 96 -8.52 -4.63 4.30
C ALA A 96 -9.06 -4.79 5.72
N ARG A 97 -9.78 -5.86 6.00
CA ARG A 97 -10.35 -6.09 7.33
C ARG A 97 -9.31 -6.69 8.27
N ALA A 98 -9.26 -6.17 9.49
CA ALA A 98 -8.33 -6.65 10.50
C ALA A 98 -8.72 -8.04 11.04
N CYS A 99 -10.01 -8.37 10.96
CA CYS A 99 -10.52 -9.66 11.41
C CYS A 99 -11.80 -10.01 10.65
N THR A 100 -12.35 -11.19 10.90
CA THR A 100 -13.61 -11.59 10.32
C THR A 100 -14.78 -11.02 11.15
N GLY A 101 -15.84 -10.57 10.49
CA GLY A 101 -17.05 -10.15 11.17
C GLY A 101 -17.06 -8.69 11.55
N SER A 102 -17.20 -8.40 12.83
CA SER A 102 -17.53 -7.05 13.33
C SER A 102 -16.32 -6.20 13.69
N CYS A 103 -15.23 -6.32 12.96
CA CYS A 103 -14.06 -5.46 13.17
C CYS A 103 -14.40 -4.01 12.91
N SER A 104 -13.92 -3.14 13.77
CA SER A 104 -14.18 -1.71 13.68
C SER A 104 -13.02 -0.91 13.09
N VAL A 105 -11.95 -1.58 12.67
CA VAL A 105 -10.76 -0.90 12.10
C VAL A 105 -10.27 -1.64 10.87
N SER A 106 -9.59 -0.90 10.01
CA SER A 106 -8.90 -1.49 8.87
C SER A 106 -7.65 -2.23 9.34
N LYS A 107 -7.29 -3.29 8.65
CA LYS A 107 -6.01 -3.97 8.80
C LYS A 107 -4.85 -3.01 8.57
N TYR A 108 -5.02 -2.05 7.65
CA TYR A 108 -3.97 -1.09 7.31
C TYR A 108 -4.11 0.15 8.20
N GLY A 109 -3.16 0.31 9.13
CA GLY A 109 -3.21 1.42 10.06
C GLY A 109 -2.83 2.76 9.44
N ASP A 110 -2.03 2.74 8.37
CA ASP A 110 -1.63 3.94 7.64
C ASP A 110 -0.99 3.55 6.30
N TYR A 111 -0.58 4.56 5.55
CA TYR A 111 0.08 4.39 4.26
C TYR A 111 1.17 5.42 4.07
N VAL A 112 2.06 5.19 3.09
CA VAL A 112 3.02 6.19 2.62
C VAL A 112 2.92 6.30 1.10
N ILE A 113 3.29 7.46 0.58
CA ILE A 113 3.44 7.69 -0.85
C ILE A 113 4.94 7.84 -1.11
N TYR A 114 5.50 6.93 -1.87
CA TYR A 114 6.93 6.91 -2.16
C TYR A 114 7.11 6.84 -3.68
N GLY A 115 7.61 7.93 -4.25
CA GLY A 115 7.66 8.03 -5.70
C GLY A 115 6.28 7.86 -6.31
N ASN A 116 6.16 6.95 -7.26
CA ASN A 116 4.92 6.69 -7.98
C ASN A 116 4.04 5.61 -7.35
N LEU A 117 4.37 5.17 -6.13
CA LEU A 117 3.57 4.14 -5.47
C LEU A 117 2.98 4.63 -4.15
N ILE A 118 1.86 4.06 -3.79
CA ILE A 118 1.24 4.23 -2.48
C ILE A 118 1.24 2.85 -1.83
N LEU A 119 1.81 2.76 -0.64
CA LEU A 119 1.94 1.53 0.11
C LEU A 119 1.06 1.61 1.35
N LEU A 120 0.04 0.75 1.43
CA LEU A 120 -0.81 0.61 2.59
C LEU A 120 -0.22 -0.50 3.46
N CYS A 121 0.02 -0.20 4.74
CA CYS A 121 0.81 -1.06 5.60
C CYS A 121 0.01 -1.58 6.77
N GLN A 122 0.17 -2.86 7.06
CA GLN A 122 -0.51 -3.52 8.16
C GLN A 122 -0.04 -2.95 9.50
N GLY A 123 -0.98 -2.70 10.38
CA GLY A 123 -0.71 -2.26 11.73
C GLY A 123 -2.00 -1.88 12.43
N ARG A 124 -2.06 -2.15 13.73
CA ARG A 124 -3.25 -1.84 14.55
C ARG A 124 -3.44 -0.34 14.74
N ASP A 125 -2.38 0.44 14.53
CA ASP A 125 -2.41 1.89 14.64
C ASP A 125 -1.43 2.48 13.62
N SER A 126 -1.44 3.80 13.49
CA SER A 126 -0.59 4.51 12.54
C SER A 126 0.90 4.27 12.81
N THR A 127 1.31 4.32 14.07
CA THR A 127 2.72 4.14 14.43
C THR A 127 3.24 2.78 14.00
N THR A 128 2.48 1.72 14.30
CA THR A 128 2.86 0.36 13.92
C THR A 128 2.89 0.19 12.40
N ALA A 129 1.87 0.72 11.73
CA ALA A 129 1.78 0.63 10.26
C ALA A 129 2.91 1.37 9.59
N LEU A 130 3.22 2.59 10.04
CA LEU A 130 4.31 3.37 9.44
C LEU A 130 5.67 2.74 9.66
N ALA A 131 5.86 2.02 10.77
CA ALA A 131 7.09 1.25 11.00
C ALA A 131 7.22 0.14 9.96
N GLN A 132 6.12 -0.55 9.63
CA GLN A 132 6.13 -1.56 8.58
C GLN A 132 6.41 -0.96 7.22
N CYS A 133 5.78 0.18 6.91
CA CYS A 133 6.06 0.91 5.68
C CYS A 133 7.55 1.24 5.57
N ALA A 134 8.15 1.72 6.66
CA ALA A 134 9.56 2.11 6.67
C ALA A 134 10.48 0.94 6.37
N LEU A 135 10.19 -0.24 6.91
CA LEU A 135 11.01 -1.42 6.66
C LEU A 135 11.02 -1.77 5.17
N LEU A 136 9.84 -1.81 4.55
CA LEU A 136 9.74 -2.14 3.14
C LEU A 136 10.39 -1.06 2.26
N ILE A 137 10.06 0.20 2.52
CA ILE A 137 10.58 1.32 1.73
C ILE A 137 12.10 1.44 1.86
N ASN A 138 12.65 1.27 3.06
CA ASN A 138 14.10 1.33 3.25
C ASN A 138 14.81 0.22 2.47
N THR A 139 14.22 -0.97 2.42
CA THR A 139 14.77 -2.06 1.63
C THR A 139 14.68 -1.75 0.14
N LEU A 140 13.53 -1.26 -0.32
CA LEU A 140 13.33 -0.88 -1.71
C LEU A 140 14.31 0.20 -2.15
N SER A 141 14.50 1.23 -1.32
CA SER A 141 15.39 2.35 -1.65
C SER A 141 16.86 1.95 -1.65
N SER A 142 17.22 0.88 -0.92
CA SER A 142 18.60 0.40 -0.89
C SER A 142 18.97 -0.40 -2.14
N ILE A 143 17.97 -0.86 -2.89
CA ILE A 143 18.18 -1.53 -4.17
C ILE A 143 18.36 -0.41 -5.19
N SER A 144 19.62 -0.14 -5.56
CA SER A 144 19.90 0.94 -6.48
C SER A 144 19.22 0.68 -7.82
N PRO A 145 18.46 1.64 -8.35
CA PRO A 145 17.93 1.51 -9.69
C PRO A 145 19.09 1.40 -10.67
N LYS A 146 18.89 0.62 -11.70
CA LYS A 146 19.88 0.56 -12.76
C LYS A 146 19.91 1.91 -13.46
N ALA A 147 21.07 2.48 -13.52
CA ALA A 147 21.25 3.75 -14.21
C ALA A 147 21.03 3.57 -15.72
#